data_d4881539250861ae55292f6fb85e1616
#
_entry.id   d4881539250861ae55292f6fb85e1616
#
_cell.length_a   1.000
_cell.length_b   1.000
_cell.length_c   1.000
_cell.angle_alpha   90.00
_cell.angle_beta   90.00
_cell.angle_gamma   90.00
#
_symmetry.space_group_name_H-M   'P 1'
#
loop_
_entity.id
_entity.type
_entity.pdbx_description
1 polymer ?
#
loop_
_entity_poly.entity_id
_entity_poly.type
_entity_poly.pdbx_seq_one_letter_code
_entity_poly.pdbx_strand_id
1 'polypeptide(L)'
;MKHLIISVALAFSAHTLADTIIVQSTTSTQNSGLYDFLLPLLEKDTGIMGTGIKVNVVAVGTGQAIKNARRCDGDVLLVHAKSAEEKFVADGYGDYRRDLMYNDFVIIGPKADPANLAGARDVIDALQRIKQAGAKFASRGDDSGTHKKERSLWQAAAIDPGAGSGQWYLETGSGMGATLNTGVSL
;
A
#
# COMPACT_ATOMS: atom_id res chain seq x y z
N MET A 1 -75.19 -21.36 2.13
CA MET A 1 -73.90 -21.46 1.50
C MET A 1 -72.88 -20.55 2.24
N LYS A 2 -71.92 -21.12 2.99
CA LYS A 2 -70.94 -20.32 3.78
C LYS A 2 -69.68 -20.20 2.94
N HIS A 3 -69.32 -19.00 2.54
CA HIS A 3 -68.12 -18.72 1.82
C HIS A 3 -66.92 -18.64 2.80
N LEU A 4 -65.97 -19.57 2.68
CA LEU A 4 -64.74 -19.59 3.44
C LEU A 4 -63.71 -18.72 2.67
N ILE A 5 -63.36 -17.55 3.20
CA ILE A 5 -62.29 -16.69 2.67
C ILE A 5 -60.99 -17.17 3.28
N ILE A 6 -60.12 -17.77 2.45
CA ILE A 6 -58.77 -18.13 2.81
C ILE A 6 -57.87 -16.94 2.52
N SER A 7 -57.44 -16.22 3.57
CA SER A 7 -56.42 -15.18 3.46
C SER A 7 -55.04 -15.82 3.39
N VAL A 8 -54.40 -15.76 2.23
CA VAL A 8 -53.00 -16.15 2.06
C VAL A 8 -52.13 -14.96 2.47
N ALA A 9 -51.52 -15.06 3.65
CA ALA A 9 -50.51 -14.11 4.09
C ALA A 9 -49.19 -14.39 3.32
N LEU A 10 -48.83 -13.57 2.36
CA LEU A 10 -47.48 -13.57 1.77
C LEU A 10 -46.51 -13.02 2.79
N ALA A 11 -45.70 -13.90 3.40
CA ALA A 11 -44.55 -13.53 4.19
C ALA A 11 -43.46 -13.01 3.23
N PHE A 12 -43.32 -11.71 3.11
CA PHE A 12 -42.14 -11.09 2.48
C PHE A 12 -40.93 -11.31 3.41
N SER A 13 -40.10 -12.29 3.10
CA SER A 13 -38.79 -12.40 3.70
C SER A 13 -37.95 -11.24 3.20
N ALA A 14 -37.80 -10.19 4.00
CA ALA A 14 -36.84 -9.13 3.74
C ALA A 14 -35.44 -9.79 3.85
N HIS A 15 -34.84 -10.11 2.72
CA HIS A 15 -33.42 -10.45 2.67
C HIS A 15 -32.68 -9.13 2.90
N THR A 16 -32.18 -8.92 4.11
CA THR A 16 -31.20 -7.88 4.37
C THR A 16 -29.95 -8.28 3.58
N LEU A 17 -29.71 -7.59 2.48
CA LEU A 17 -28.40 -7.66 1.81
C LEU A 17 -27.37 -7.25 2.87
N ALA A 18 -26.41 -8.11 3.16
CA ALA A 18 -25.32 -7.78 4.05
C ALA A 18 -24.56 -6.61 3.41
N ASP A 19 -24.53 -5.47 4.07
CA ASP A 19 -23.76 -4.32 3.62
C ASP A 19 -22.28 -4.70 3.61
N THR A 20 -21.58 -4.33 2.54
CA THR A 20 -20.15 -4.61 2.39
C THR A 20 -19.40 -3.30 2.34
N ILE A 21 -18.42 -3.13 3.20
CA ILE A 21 -17.47 -2.02 3.15
C ILE A 21 -16.28 -2.48 2.30
N ILE A 22 -16.02 -1.78 1.22
CA ILE A 22 -14.89 -2.08 0.32
C ILE A 22 -13.75 -1.12 0.62
N VAL A 23 -12.60 -1.66 1.05
CA VAL A 23 -11.38 -0.90 1.30
C VAL A 23 -10.43 -1.07 0.11
N GLN A 24 -10.23 0.00 -0.66
CA GLN A 24 -9.19 0.05 -1.69
C GLN A 24 -7.83 0.30 -1.03
N SER A 25 -6.89 -0.64 -1.18
CA SER A 25 -5.61 -0.57 -0.50
C SER A 25 -4.45 -1.11 -1.34
N THR A 26 -3.31 -1.37 -0.70
CA THR A 26 -2.09 -1.76 -1.39
C THR A 26 -1.62 -3.16 -1.03
N THR A 27 -0.97 -3.83 -2.00
CA THR A 27 -0.37 -5.15 -1.78
C THR A 27 0.69 -5.15 -0.69
N SER A 28 1.42 -4.04 -0.51
CA SER A 28 2.41 -3.94 0.57
C SER A 28 1.75 -3.91 1.95
N THR A 29 0.60 -3.24 2.10
CA THR A 29 -0.17 -3.24 3.34
C THR A 29 -0.78 -4.63 3.59
N GLN A 30 -1.33 -5.28 2.57
CA GLN A 30 -1.83 -6.65 2.68
C GLN A 30 -0.72 -7.62 3.12
N ASN A 31 0.43 -7.57 2.46
CA ASN A 31 1.54 -8.49 2.72
C ASN A 31 2.21 -8.27 4.08
N SER A 32 1.96 -7.15 4.76
CA SER A 32 2.43 -6.91 6.13
C SER A 32 1.65 -7.71 7.19
N GLY A 33 0.52 -8.32 6.83
CA GLY A 33 -0.38 -9.01 7.77
C GLY A 33 -1.28 -8.05 8.56
N LEU A 34 -1.25 -6.75 8.27
CA LEU A 34 -2.01 -5.74 9.01
C LEU A 34 -3.51 -6.03 9.04
N TYR A 35 -4.08 -6.44 7.92
CA TYR A 35 -5.52 -6.68 7.81
C TYR A 35 -5.95 -7.93 8.57
N ASP A 36 -5.14 -8.99 8.58
CA ASP A 36 -5.42 -10.20 9.35
C ASP A 36 -5.47 -9.92 10.86
N PHE A 37 -4.72 -8.89 11.29
CA PHE A 37 -4.73 -8.43 12.68
C PHE A 37 -5.87 -7.44 12.96
N LEU A 38 -6.08 -6.43 12.11
CA LEU A 38 -7.02 -5.34 12.38
C LEU A 38 -8.48 -5.68 12.15
N LEU A 39 -8.82 -6.44 11.10
CA LEU A 39 -10.22 -6.68 10.76
C LEU A 39 -10.99 -7.41 11.86
N PRO A 40 -10.45 -8.46 12.50
CA PRO A 40 -11.13 -9.10 13.65
C PRO A 40 -11.34 -8.15 14.83
N LEU A 41 -10.41 -7.21 15.07
CA LEU A 41 -10.55 -6.20 16.14
C LEU A 41 -11.64 -5.19 15.79
N LEU A 42 -11.66 -4.71 14.55
CA LEU A 42 -12.70 -3.81 14.06
C LEU A 42 -14.10 -4.43 14.19
N GLU A 43 -14.26 -5.66 13.75
CA GLU A 43 -15.53 -6.37 13.87
C GLU A 43 -15.99 -6.48 15.30
N LYS A 44 -15.08 -6.77 16.23
CA LYS A 44 -15.36 -6.89 17.66
C LYS A 44 -15.72 -5.54 18.28
N ASP A 45 -14.91 -4.49 18.02
CA ASP A 45 -15.04 -3.21 18.69
C ASP A 45 -16.23 -2.38 18.17
N THR A 46 -16.58 -2.53 16.90
CA THR A 46 -17.70 -1.81 16.28
C THR A 46 -19.03 -2.53 16.43
N GLY A 47 -19.04 -3.76 16.95
CA GLY A 47 -20.25 -4.58 17.04
C GLY A 47 -20.77 -5.03 15.67
N ILE A 48 -19.98 -4.93 14.60
CA ILE A 48 -20.33 -5.41 13.25
C ILE A 48 -20.50 -6.92 13.23
N MET A 49 -19.88 -7.66 14.16
CA MET A 49 -20.09 -9.10 14.32
C MET A 49 -21.57 -9.40 14.52
N GLY A 50 -22.12 -10.19 13.59
CA GLY A 50 -23.54 -10.59 13.64
C GLY A 50 -24.50 -9.62 12.98
N THR A 51 -24.09 -8.45 12.50
CA THR A 51 -24.95 -7.52 11.73
C THR A 51 -25.05 -7.92 10.25
N GLY A 52 -24.19 -8.80 9.76
CA GLY A 52 -24.07 -9.14 8.34
C GLY A 52 -23.16 -8.21 7.56
N ILE A 53 -22.66 -7.13 8.14
CA ILE A 53 -21.71 -6.22 7.49
C ILE A 53 -20.36 -6.94 7.32
N LYS A 54 -19.78 -6.85 6.13
CA LYS A 54 -18.46 -7.43 5.81
C LYS A 54 -17.50 -6.34 5.39
N VAL A 55 -16.22 -6.49 5.74
CA VAL A 55 -15.15 -5.63 5.25
C VAL A 55 -14.29 -6.40 4.26
N ASN A 56 -14.29 -5.96 3.01
CA ASN A 56 -13.51 -6.56 1.94
C ASN A 56 -12.35 -5.64 1.56
N VAL A 57 -11.13 -6.16 1.55
CA VAL A 57 -9.94 -5.40 1.13
C VAL A 57 -9.56 -5.77 -0.30
N VAL A 58 -9.45 -4.76 -1.15
CA VAL A 58 -8.93 -4.88 -2.52
C VAL A 58 -7.51 -4.33 -2.53
N ALA A 59 -6.52 -5.22 -2.47
CA ALA A 59 -5.11 -4.86 -2.37
C ALA A 59 -4.42 -4.90 -3.75
N VAL A 60 -4.07 -3.72 -4.26
CA VAL A 60 -3.44 -3.53 -5.58
C VAL A 60 -2.29 -2.52 -5.47
N GLY A 61 -1.67 -2.11 -6.57
CA GLY A 61 -0.72 -0.99 -6.54
C GLY A 61 -1.39 0.33 -6.18
N THR A 62 -0.69 1.24 -5.47
CA THR A 62 -1.24 2.53 -4.99
C THR A 62 -1.98 3.31 -6.08
N GLY A 63 -1.40 3.42 -7.27
CA GLY A 63 -2.03 4.14 -8.40
C GLY A 63 -3.32 3.47 -8.86
N GLN A 64 -3.39 2.14 -8.83
CA GLN A 64 -4.60 1.41 -9.19
C GLN A 64 -5.67 1.53 -8.10
N ALA A 65 -5.30 1.48 -6.82
CA ALA A 65 -6.22 1.70 -5.70
C ALA A 65 -6.89 3.08 -5.80
N ILE A 66 -6.12 4.13 -6.08
CA ILE A 66 -6.62 5.49 -6.30
C ILE A 66 -7.56 5.56 -7.52
N LYS A 67 -7.21 4.88 -8.62
CA LYS A 67 -8.08 4.82 -9.81
C LYS A 67 -9.41 4.13 -9.53
N ASN A 68 -9.38 3.05 -8.78
CA ASN A 68 -10.59 2.34 -8.37
C ASN A 68 -11.48 3.24 -7.50
N ALA A 69 -10.90 3.88 -6.47
CA ALA A 69 -11.63 4.81 -5.60
C ALA A 69 -12.26 5.99 -6.37
N ARG A 70 -11.56 6.54 -7.39
CA ARG A 70 -12.13 7.59 -8.27
C ARG A 70 -13.37 7.14 -9.06
N ARG A 71 -13.51 5.84 -9.29
CA ARG A 71 -14.67 5.25 -9.97
C ARG A 71 -15.76 4.80 -9.01
N CYS A 72 -15.63 5.11 -7.73
CA CYS A 72 -16.50 4.63 -6.65
C CYS A 72 -16.52 3.09 -6.52
N ASP A 73 -15.40 2.43 -6.87
CA ASP A 73 -15.25 0.98 -6.69
C ASP A 73 -14.85 0.63 -5.23
N GLY A 74 -15.04 1.52 -4.27
CA GLY A 74 -14.76 1.31 -2.85
C GLY A 74 -15.22 2.48 -1.99
N ASP A 75 -15.45 2.19 -0.71
CA ASP A 75 -15.96 3.13 0.30
C ASP A 75 -14.83 3.83 1.06
N VAL A 76 -13.69 3.15 1.18
CA VAL A 76 -12.51 3.64 1.90
C VAL A 76 -11.27 3.47 1.04
N LEU A 77 -10.41 4.50 0.99
CA LEU A 77 -9.10 4.45 0.36
C LEU A 77 -8.03 4.47 1.46
N LEU A 78 -7.30 3.35 1.65
CA LEU A 78 -6.22 3.21 2.61
C LEU A 78 -4.91 2.97 1.87
N VAL A 79 -4.13 4.03 1.67
CA VAL A 79 -2.87 4.02 0.90
C VAL A 79 -1.79 4.83 1.63
N HIS A 80 -0.61 4.94 1.07
CA HIS A 80 0.54 5.59 1.70
C HIS A 80 1.31 6.53 0.74
N ALA A 81 0.56 7.32 -0.03
CA ALA A 81 1.11 8.30 -0.97
C ALA A 81 0.50 9.67 -0.73
N LYS A 82 0.94 10.36 0.34
CA LYS A 82 0.34 11.58 0.88
C LYS A 82 -0.03 12.61 -0.19
N SER A 83 0.89 12.96 -1.09
CA SER A 83 0.62 13.95 -2.15
C SER A 83 -0.49 13.51 -3.12
N ALA A 84 -0.57 12.21 -3.42
CA ALA A 84 -1.64 11.67 -4.27
C ALA A 84 -2.99 11.62 -3.54
N GLU A 85 -2.97 11.36 -2.23
CA GLU A 85 -4.15 11.38 -1.35
C GLU A 85 -4.70 12.81 -1.20
N GLU A 86 -3.82 13.79 -0.95
CA GLU A 86 -4.18 15.21 -0.90
C GLU A 86 -4.80 15.69 -2.22
N LYS A 87 -4.19 15.27 -3.35
CA LYS A 87 -4.77 15.55 -4.66
C LYS A 87 -6.12 14.88 -4.88
N PHE A 88 -6.31 13.65 -4.42
CA PHE A 88 -7.58 12.91 -4.52
C PHE A 88 -8.71 13.68 -3.84
N VAL A 89 -8.47 14.21 -2.63
CA VAL A 89 -9.43 15.04 -1.89
C VAL A 89 -9.63 16.40 -2.57
N ALA A 90 -8.56 17.07 -2.99
CA ALA A 90 -8.64 18.36 -3.68
C ALA A 90 -9.40 18.28 -5.01
N ASP A 91 -9.32 17.15 -5.70
CA ASP A 91 -10.09 16.89 -6.94
C ASP A 91 -11.58 16.53 -6.66
N GLY A 92 -12.02 16.46 -5.39
CA GLY A 92 -13.39 16.19 -4.98
C GLY A 92 -13.79 14.71 -4.98
N TYR A 93 -12.84 13.78 -4.99
CA TYR A 93 -13.13 12.34 -4.96
C TYR A 93 -13.24 11.76 -3.54
N GLY A 94 -12.93 12.52 -2.50
CA GLY A 94 -13.06 12.14 -1.12
C GLY A 94 -13.36 13.35 -0.24
N ASP A 95 -14.11 13.14 0.84
CA ASP A 95 -14.54 14.20 1.74
C ASP A 95 -13.37 14.75 2.58
N TYR A 96 -12.50 13.87 3.04
CA TYR A 96 -11.35 14.24 3.88
C TYR A 96 -10.26 13.18 3.85
N ARG A 97 -9.06 13.57 4.27
CA ARG A 97 -7.92 12.71 4.53
C ARG A 97 -7.61 12.68 6.03
N ARG A 98 -7.26 11.50 6.55
CA ARG A 98 -6.73 11.35 7.92
C ARG A 98 -5.40 10.63 7.88
N ASP A 99 -4.45 11.09 8.71
CA ASP A 99 -3.26 10.32 9.02
C ASP A 99 -3.67 9.15 9.94
N LEU A 100 -3.31 7.93 9.56
CA LEU A 100 -3.64 6.72 10.30
C LEU A 100 -2.41 6.15 11.00
N MET A 101 -1.32 5.98 10.26
CA MET A 101 -0.06 5.43 10.73
C MET A 101 1.07 5.90 9.81
N TYR A 102 2.29 5.68 10.23
CA TYR A 102 3.48 5.88 9.40
C TYR A 102 4.31 4.61 9.34
N ASN A 103 5.15 4.51 8.34
CA ASN A 103 6.23 3.53 8.25
C ASN A 103 7.46 4.22 7.65
N ASP A 104 8.63 3.74 8.02
CA ASP A 104 9.88 4.29 7.55
C ASP A 104 10.39 3.56 6.31
N PHE A 105 11.11 4.30 5.47
CA PHE A 105 11.97 3.70 4.46
C PHE A 105 13.36 3.53 5.06
N VAL A 106 13.96 2.36 4.83
CA VAL A 106 15.29 2.05 5.33
C VAL A 106 16.17 1.55 4.18
N ILE A 107 17.47 1.82 4.28
CA ILE A 107 18.48 1.19 3.45
C ILE A 107 19.09 0.07 4.28
N ILE A 108 19.10 -1.14 3.76
CA ILE A 108 19.70 -2.31 4.39
C ILE A 108 20.86 -2.81 3.53
N GLY A 109 21.85 -3.40 4.19
CA GLY A 109 23.05 -3.92 3.51
C GLY A 109 23.83 -4.88 4.39
N PRO A 110 24.96 -5.40 3.91
CA PRO A 110 25.82 -6.31 4.67
C PRO A 110 26.42 -5.63 5.89
N LYS A 111 26.67 -6.42 6.95
CA LYS A 111 27.32 -5.93 8.19
C LYS A 111 28.71 -5.33 7.96
N ALA A 112 29.39 -5.72 6.89
CA ALA A 112 30.69 -5.17 6.52
C ALA A 112 30.65 -3.70 6.09
N ASP A 113 29.47 -3.19 5.78
CA ASP A 113 29.18 -1.79 5.43
C ASP A 113 30.20 -1.20 4.43
N PRO A 114 30.34 -1.76 3.22
CA PRO A 114 31.40 -1.37 2.27
C PRO A 114 31.29 0.09 1.81
N ALA A 115 30.14 0.72 1.95
CA ALA A 115 29.91 2.12 1.64
C ALA A 115 29.93 3.04 2.87
N ASN A 116 30.22 2.50 4.07
CA ASN A 116 30.25 3.23 5.35
C ASN A 116 28.95 4.01 5.61
N LEU A 117 27.82 3.34 5.47
CA LEU A 117 26.50 3.94 5.66
C LEU A 117 26.18 4.21 7.12
N ALA A 118 26.73 3.43 8.05
CA ALA A 118 26.59 3.67 9.50
C ALA A 118 27.10 5.05 9.92
N GLY A 119 28.05 5.63 9.17
CA GLY A 119 28.55 6.98 9.38
C GLY A 119 27.84 8.07 8.57
N ALA A 120 26.74 7.75 7.87
CA ALA A 120 26.03 8.73 7.07
C ALA A 120 25.20 9.68 7.94
N ARG A 121 25.18 10.95 7.60
CA ARG A 121 24.45 12.00 8.32
C ARG A 121 22.95 11.95 8.05
N ASP A 122 22.58 11.56 6.84
CA ASP A 122 21.22 11.43 6.34
C ASP A 122 21.18 10.48 5.13
N VAL A 123 19.99 10.28 4.60
CA VAL A 123 19.78 9.40 3.44
C VAL A 123 20.47 9.90 2.18
N ILE A 124 20.62 11.20 2.00
CA ILE A 124 21.28 11.78 0.82
C ILE A 124 22.77 11.50 0.87
N ASP A 125 23.42 11.70 2.03
CA ASP A 125 24.81 11.34 2.27
C ASP A 125 25.02 9.82 2.07
N ALA A 126 24.10 8.99 2.56
CA ALA A 126 24.16 7.54 2.34
C ALA A 126 24.13 7.17 0.86
N LEU A 127 23.25 7.76 0.07
CA LEU A 127 23.18 7.51 -1.37
C LEU A 127 24.43 7.99 -2.12
N GLN A 128 25.00 9.12 -1.73
CA GLN A 128 26.27 9.61 -2.28
C GLN A 128 27.40 8.64 -1.98
N ARG A 129 27.48 8.09 -0.77
CA ARG A 129 28.48 7.09 -0.37
C ARG A 129 28.35 5.78 -1.17
N ILE A 130 27.13 5.28 -1.36
CA ILE A 130 26.85 4.12 -2.21
C ILE A 130 27.40 4.34 -3.60
N LYS A 131 27.10 5.49 -4.21
CA LYS A 131 27.61 5.85 -5.55
C LYS A 131 29.14 5.94 -5.59
N GLN A 132 29.74 6.61 -4.62
CA GLN A 132 31.21 6.80 -4.54
C GLN A 132 31.95 5.47 -4.36
N ALA A 133 31.42 4.57 -3.53
CA ALA A 133 31.97 3.25 -3.29
C ALA A 133 31.76 2.29 -4.47
N GLY A 134 30.88 2.63 -5.43
CA GLY A 134 30.44 1.69 -6.46
C GLY A 134 29.72 0.47 -5.88
N ALA A 135 29.18 0.61 -4.66
CA ALA A 135 28.47 -0.48 -3.99
C ALA A 135 27.19 -0.80 -4.75
N LYS A 136 26.88 -2.08 -4.89
CA LYS A 136 25.67 -2.52 -5.59
C LYS A 136 24.42 -2.10 -4.81
N PHE A 137 23.45 -1.55 -5.53
CA PHE A 137 22.18 -1.13 -5.01
C PHE A 137 21.04 -1.84 -5.75
N ALA A 138 20.23 -2.62 -5.02
CA ALA A 138 19.07 -3.29 -5.57
C ALA A 138 17.85 -2.37 -5.49
N SER A 139 17.39 -1.91 -6.65
CA SER A 139 16.15 -1.13 -6.82
C SER A 139 14.99 -2.04 -7.18
N ARG A 140 13.79 -1.67 -6.78
CA ARG A 140 12.59 -2.36 -7.26
C ARG A 140 12.38 -2.23 -8.76
N GLY A 141 12.63 -1.06 -9.34
CA GLY A 141 12.49 -0.84 -10.79
C GLY A 141 11.09 -1.06 -11.35
N ASP A 142 10.02 -1.06 -10.51
CA ASP A 142 8.66 -1.53 -10.84
C ASP A 142 7.59 -0.42 -10.81
N ASP A 143 8.01 0.83 -10.79
CA ASP A 143 7.13 2.02 -10.67
C ASP A 143 6.20 2.03 -9.43
N SER A 144 6.48 1.22 -8.40
CA SER A 144 5.79 1.21 -7.12
C SER A 144 6.02 2.49 -6.32
N GLY A 145 5.26 2.66 -5.23
CA GLY A 145 5.48 3.76 -4.28
C GLY A 145 6.89 3.77 -3.70
N THR A 146 7.47 2.59 -3.41
CA THR A 146 8.86 2.45 -2.95
C THR A 146 9.85 2.91 -4.03
N HIS A 147 9.67 2.47 -5.26
CA HIS A 147 10.53 2.89 -6.38
C HIS A 147 10.43 4.40 -6.63
N LYS A 148 9.22 4.97 -6.59
CA LYS A 148 9.02 6.43 -6.72
C LYS A 148 9.73 7.21 -5.61
N LYS A 149 9.64 6.74 -4.37
CA LYS A 149 10.35 7.36 -3.25
C LYS A 149 11.86 7.26 -3.42
N GLU A 150 12.38 6.10 -3.76
CA GLU A 150 13.78 5.86 -4.07
C GLU A 150 14.29 6.84 -5.15
N ARG A 151 13.59 6.93 -6.29
CA ARG A 151 13.93 7.85 -7.39
C ARG A 151 13.96 9.30 -6.93
N SER A 152 13.02 9.72 -6.09
CA SER A 152 13.02 11.07 -5.54
C SER A 152 14.23 11.37 -4.64
N LEU A 153 14.73 10.37 -3.92
CA LEU A 153 15.90 10.51 -3.07
C LEU A 153 17.19 10.56 -3.90
N TRP A 154 17.32 9.76 -4.95
CA TRP A 154 18.43 9.86 -5.91
C TRP A 154 18.47 11.24 -6.58
N GLN A 155 17.32 11.75 -6.98
CA GLN A 155 17.21 13.12 -7.54
C GLN A 155 17.66 14.18 -6.52
N ALA A 156 17.24 14.06 -5.25
CA ALA A 156 17.67 14.96 -4.19
C ALA A 156 19.19 14.89 -3.91
N ALA A 157 19.79 13.70 -4.12
CA ALA A 157 21.25 13.52 -4.06
C ALA A 157 22.00 14.05 -5.29
N ALA A 158 21.30 14.60 -6.29
CA ALA A 158 21.84 15.01 -7.59
C ALA A 158 22.54 13.85 -8.34
N ILE A 159 22.04 12.64 -8.20
CA ILE A 159 22.57 11.44 -8.86
C ILE A 159 21.51 10.88 -9.80
N ASP A 160 21.89 10.61 -11.06
CA ASP A 160 21.10 9.77 -11.96
C ASP A 160 21.56 8.32 -11.82
N PRO A 161 20.80 7.44 -11.13
CA PRO A 161 21.17 6.04 -10.98
C PRO A 161 21.06 5.27 -12.30
N GLY A 162 20.25 5.74 -13.26
CA GLY A 162 20.11 5.12 -14.57
C GLY A 162 21.42 5.02 -15.34
N ALA A 163 22.35 5.97 -15.13
CA ALA A 163 23.70 5.89 -15.69
C ALA A 163 24.53 4.72 -15.15
N GLY A 164 24.11 4.05 -14.07
CA GLY A 164 24.75 2.89 -13.47
C GLY A 164 23.91 1.61 -13.61
N SER A 165 22.84 1.64 -14.40
CA SER A 165 21.96 0.47 -14.62
C SER A 165 22.74 -0.74 -15.11
N GLY A 166 22.47 -1.90 -14.52
CA GLY A 166 23.17 -3.14 -14.81
C GLY A 166 24.61 -3.24 -14.25
N GLN A 167 25.16 -2.17 -13.71
CA GLN A 167 26.51 -2.14 -13.11
C GLN A 167 26.43 -2.14 -11.57
N TRP A 168 26.18 -1.00 -10.99
CA TRP A 168 25.99 -0.84 -9.55
C TRP A 168 24.53 -0.62 -9.15
N TYR A 169 23.69 -0.13 -10.05
CA TYR A 169 22.26 0.06 -9.86
C TYR A 169 21.50 -1.06 -10.56
N LEU A 170 20.90 -1.95 -9.77
CA LEU A 170 20.29 -3.19 -10.24
C LEU A 170 18.78 -3.12 -10.09
N GLU A 171 18.09 -2.87 -11.18
CA GLU A 171 16.63 -2.80 -11.24
C GLU A 171 16.05 -4.21 -11.35
N THR A 172 15.37 -4.66 -10.29
CA THR A 172 14.85 -6.05 -10.24
C THR A 172 13.52 -6.24 -10.98
N GLY A 173 12.79 -5.16 -11.24
CA GLY A 173 11.44 -5.23 -11.83
C GLY A 173 10.43 -5.98 -10.95
N SER A 174 10.70 -6.10 -9.63
CA SER A 174 10.02 -7.05 -8.75
C SER A 174 9.47 -6.38 -7.48
N GLY A 175 8.55 -7.08 -6.79
CA GLY A 175 8.05 -6.68 -5.48
C GLY A 175 9.15 -6.71 -4.41
N MET A 176 8.88 -6.08 -3.23
CA MET A 176 9.89 -5.86 -2.19
C MET A 176 10.55 -7.15 -1.70
N GLY A 177 9.80 -8.25 -1.51
CA GLY A 177 10.35 -9.53 -1.05
C GLY A 177 11.38 -10.11 -2.03
N ALA A 178 11.09 -10.11 -3.32
CA ALA A 178 12.03 -10.58 -4.35
C ALA A 178 13.24 -9.65 -4.47
N THR A 179 13.04 -8.33 -4.39
CA THR A 179 14.13 -7.34 -4.39
C THR A 179 15.04 -7.53 -3.18
N LEU A 180 14.48 -7.79 -1.99
CA LEU A 180 15.25 -8.09 -0.79
C LEU A 180 16.10 -9.36 -0.97
N ASN A 181 15.49 -10.45 -1.47
CA ASN A 181 16.24 -11.70 -1.73
C ASN A 181 17.38 -11.49 -2.72
N THR A 182 17.19 -10.65 -3.75
CA THR A 182 18.26 -10.25 -4.66
C THR A 182 19.35 -9.48 -3.90
N GLY A 183 18.96 -8.49 -3.08
CA GLY A 183 19.89 -7.63 -2.34
C GLY A 183 20.76 -8.41 -1.34
N VAL A 184 20.23 -9.45 -0.67
CA VAL A 184 21.02 -10.28 0.26
C VAL A 184 21.96 -11.25 -0.43
N SER A 185 21.83 -11.42 -1.74
CA SER A 185 22.69 -12.28 -2.56
C SER A 185 23.81 -11.51 -3.28
N LEU A 186 23.87 -10.18 -3.13
CA LEU A 186 24.88 -9.31 -3.74
C LEU A 186 26.10 -9.13 -2.85
#